data_9d729c372a28f228ee08c45f2d42e54c
#
_entry.id   9d729c372a28f228ee08c45f2d42e54c
#
_cell.length_a   1.000
_cell.length_b   1.000
_cell.length_c   1.000
_cell.angle_alpha   90.00
_cell.angle_beta   90.00
_cell.angle_gamma   90.00
#
_symmetry.space_group_name_H-M   'P 1'
#
loop_
_entity.id
_entity.type
_entity.pdbx_description
1 polymer ?
#
loop_
_entity_poly.entity_id
_entity_poly.type
_entity_poly.pdbx_seq_one_letter_code
_entity_poly.pdbx_strand_id
1 'polypeptide(L)'
;VELRNIPFDVQQLVMFFILDRLPLLQQAWFDSRGNGQSHAEAALQRYGASRVVMVMLTAAWYGEYFPPYKAAYEDKTFVAPPGEDWIADHRRVVLKRGVPGIDDGHDKGSDGGQRHGDGAVAGVLMHGAARSQFTMIEYTAGPSKSSRWDSDANDDMPVHAKAGW
;
A
#
# COMPACT_ATOMS: atom_id res chain seq x y z
N VAL A 1 -2.82 13.07 -0.15
CA VAL A 1 -2.03 13.87 0.82
C VAL A 1 -0.67 14.13 0.20
N GLU A 2 -0.27 15.38 0.11
CA GLU A 2 1.08 15.78 -0.30
C GLU A 2 1.80 16.34 0.92
N LEU A 3 3.01 15.86 1.18
CA LEU A 3 3.83 16.28 2.31
C LEU A 3 5.13 16.88 1.79
N ARG A 4 5.50 18.06 2.28
CA ARG A 4 6.72 18.76 1.89
C ARG A 4 7.53 19.16 3.10
N ASN A 5 8.85 18.98 3.02
CA ASN A 5 9.78 19.35 4.09
C ASN A 5 9.40 18.78 5.47
N ILE A 6 8.78 17.62 5.48
CA ILE A 6 8.37 16.91 6.68
C ILE A 6 9.40 15.81 6.98
N PRO A 7 9.85 15.65 8.23
CA PRO A 7 10.76 14.57 8.62
C PRO A 7 10.20 13.18 8.25
N PHE A 8 11.09 12.24 7.91
CA PHE A 8 10.69 10.90 7.43
C PHE A 8 9.84 10.13 8.43
N ASP A 9 10.15 10.23 9.71
CA ASP A 9 9.38 9.60 10.80
C ASP A 9 7.94 10.12 10.84
N VAL A 10 7.75 11.43 10.67
CA VAL A 10 6.42 12.04 10.60
C VAL A 10 5.69 11.63 9.32
N GLN A 11 6.39 11.53 8.19
CA GLN A 11 5.80 11.00 6.95
C GLN A 11 5.31 9.55 7.14
N GLN A 12 6.08 8.71 7.80
CA GLN A 12 5.70 7.34 8.14
C GLN A 12 4.47 7.31 9.06
N LEU A 13 4.41 8.16 10.06
CA LEU A 13 3.24 8.25 10.94
C LEU A 13 1.97 8.63 10.16
N VAL A 14 2.06 9.60 9.25
CA VAL A 14 0.92 9.97 8.39
C VAL A 14 0.52 8.83 7.48
N MET A 15 1.47 8.15 6.86
CA MET A 15 1.23 6.97 6.03
C MET A 15 0.51 5.88 6.81
N PHE A 16 0.98 5.51 8.00
CA PHE A 16 0.35 4.51 8.85
C PHE A 16 -1.04 4.94 9.31
N PHE A 17 -1.19 6.22 9.68
CA PHE A 17 -2.49 6.78 10.05
C PHE A 17 -3.53 6.61 8.92
N ILE A 18 -3.13 6.80 7.67
CA ILE A 18 -4.02 6.61 6.51
C ILE A 18 -4.31 5.13 6.29
N LEU A 19 -3.27 4.29 6.22
CA LEU A 19 -3.42 2.87 5.91
C LEU A 19 -4.25 2.12 6.97
N ASP A 20 -4.06 2.45 8.26
CA ASP A 20 -4.82 1.85 9.36
C ASP A 20 -6.33 2.20 9.32
N ARG A 21 -6.70 3.26 8.59
CA ARG A 21 -8.11 3.71 8.45
C ARG A 21 -8.78 3.26 7.16
N LEU A 22 -8.11 2.48 6.35
CA LEU A 22 -8.67 1.89 5.14
C LEU A 22 -9.12 0.45 5.41
N PRO A 23 -10.36 0.22 5.87
CA PRO A 23 -10.82 -1.10 6.33
C PRO A 23 -10.84 -2.15 5.23
N LEU A 24 -10.93 -1.72 3.97
CA LEU A 24 -10.97 -2.59 2.79
C LEU A 24 -9.66 -2.51 1.98
N LEU A 25 -8.56 -2.09 2.61
CA LEU A 25 -7.26 -2.04 1.94
C LEU A 25 -6.83 -3.46 1.53
N GLN A 26 -6.82 -3.72 0.25
CA GLN A 26 -6.34 -4.97 -0.32
C GLN A 26 -4.83 -4.91 -0.54
N GLN A 27 -4.37 -3.93 -1.30
CA GLN A 27 -2.96 -3.70 -1.55
C GLN A 27 -2.60 -2.22 -1.53
N ALA A 28 -1.39 -1.92 -1.11
CA ALA A 28 -0.73 -0.62 -1.23
C ALA A 28 0.58 -0.80 -2.01
N TRP A 29 0.73 -0.07 -3.10
CA TRP A 29 1.93 -0.09 -3.92
C TRP A 29 2.78 1.14 -3.63
N PHE A 30 4.05 0.93 -3.42
CA PHE A 30 5.02 1.98 -3.10
C PHE A 30 6.14 2.02 -4.13
N ASP A 31 6.55 3.23 -4.54
CA ASP A 31 7.84 3.41 -5.20
C ASP A 31 8.95 3.00 -4.23
N SER A 32 9.75 2.01 -4.62
CA SER A 32 10.85 1.50 -3.81
C SER A 32 12.21 2.05 -4.25
N ARG A 33 12.24 3.22 -4.87
CA ARG A 33 13.46 3.91 -5.26
C ARG A 33 13.74 5.12 -4.38
N GLY A 34 15.02 5.39 -4.16
CA GLY A 34 15.47 6.57 -3.43
C GLY A 34 14.80 6.68 -2.05
N ASN A 35 14.24 7.84 -1.77
CA ASN A 35 13.59 8.12 -0.47
C ASN A 35 12.32 7.30 -0.23
N GLY A 36 11.67 6.80 -1.27
CA GLY A 36 10.47 5.96 -1.17
C GLY A 36 10.74 4.59 -0.57
N GLN A 37 11.96 4.06 -0.72
CA GLN A 37 12.33 2.74 -0.23
C GLN A 37 12.11 2.59 1.28
N SER A 38 12.53 3.57 2.08
CA SER A 38 12.37 3.52 3.54
C SER A 38 10.90 3.42 3.97
N HIS A 39 10.00 4.13 3.29
CA HIS A 39 8.56 4.07 3.56
C HIS A 39 7.97 2.74 3.11
N ALA A 40 8.39 2.23 1.95
CA ALA A 40 7.96 0.93 1.44
C ALA A 40 8.38 -0.21 2.37
N GLU A 41 9.63 -0.22 2.84
CA GLU A 41 10.14 -1.21 3.81
C GLU A 41 9.38 -1.15 5.15
N ALA A 42 9.15 0.04 5.70
CA ALA A 42 8.40 0.21 6.93
C ALA A 42 6.94 -0.26 6.79
N ALA A 43 6.31 0.02 5.66
CA ALA A 43 4.98 -0.48 5.35
C ALA A 43 4.97 -2.02 5.20
N LEU A 44 5.96 -2.57 4.49
CA LEU A 44 6.10 -4.03 4.30
C LEU A 44 6.27 -4.74 5.65
N GLN A 45 7.08 -4.22 6.55
CA GLN A 45 7.27 -4.77 7.89
C GLN A 45 5.98 -4.74 8.72
N ARG A 46 5.18 -3.68 8.60
CA ARG A 46 3.96 -3.51 9.37
C ARG A 46 2.76 -4.31 8.84
N TYR A 47 2.56 -4.33 7.52
CA TYR A 47 1.35 -4.87 6.89
C TYR A 47 1.58 -6.20 6.17
N GLY A 48 2.84 -6.57 5.94
CA GLY A 48 3.24 -7.81 5.26
C GLY A 48 3.16 -7.76 3.74
N ALA A 49 3.80 -8.74 3.10
CA ALA A 49 3.92 -8.83 1.63
C ALA A 49 2.59 -9.13 0.92
N SER A 50 1.59 -9.62 1.62
CA SER A 50 0.25 -9.80 1.04
C SER A 50 -0.48 -8.49 0.78
N ARG A 51 -0.12 -7.43 1.51
CA ARG A 51 -0.77 -6.11 1.41
C ARG A 51 0.14 -5.02 0.85
N VAL A 52 1.45 -5.19 0.89
CA VAL A 52 2.40 -4.18 0.45
C VAL A 52 3.24 -4.70 -0.70
N VAL A 53 3.27 -3.96 -1.79
CA VAL A 53 4.10 -4.24 -2.96
C VAL A 53 5.12 -3.11 -3.12
N MET A 54 6.39 -3.48 -3.14
CA MET A 54 7.49 -2.57 -3.42
C MET A 54 7.75 -2.56 -4.92
N VAL A 55 7.51 -1.44 -5.57
CA VAL A 55 7.56 -1.30 -7.02
C VAL A 55 8.86 -0.61 -7.45
N MET A 56 9.60 -1.25 -8.35
CA MET A 56 10.72 -0.62 -9.05
C MET A 56 10.21 0.07 -10.31
N LEU A 57 10.20 1.39 -10.31
CA LEU A 57 9.73 2.21 -11.44
C LEU A 57 10.74 2.19 -12.59
N THR A 58 10.73 1.12 -13.38
CA THR A 58 11.56 0.95 -14.59
C THR A 58 10.82 1.40 -15.85
N ALA A 59 11.54 1.58 -16.96
CA ALA A 59 10.91 1.85 -18.26
C ALA A 59 9.92 0.75 -18.65
N ALA A 60 10.22 -0.52 -18.37
CA ALA A 60 9.32 -1.64 -18.60
C ALA A 60 8.03 -1.48 -17.77
N TRP A 61 8.16 -1.14 -16.48
CA TRP A 61 7.01 -0.90 -15.62
C TRP A 61 6.15 0.28 -16.15
N TYR A 62 6.77 1.37 -16.53
CA TYR A 62 6.04 2.50 -17.12
C TYR A 62 5.30 2.09 -18.40
N GLY A 63 5.95 1.31 -19.27
CA GLY A 63 5.33 0.79 -20.50
C GLY A 63 4.13 -0.12 -20.25
N GLU A 64 4.14 -0.86 -19.14
CA GLU A 64 3.06 -1.78 -18.77
C GLU A 64 1.88 -1.06 -18.11
N TYR A 65 2.13 -0.13 -17.18
CA TYR A 65 1.09 0.40 -16.29
C TYR A 65 0.50 1.74 -16.73
N PHE A 66 1.24 2.60 -17.45
CA PHE A 66 0.68 3.87 -17.92
C PHE A 66 -0.42 3.71 -19.00
N PRO A 67 -0.29 2.83 -20.01
CA PRO A 67 -1.33 2.71 -21.02
C PRO A 67 -2.71 2.32 -20.46
N PRO A 68 -2.85 1.28 -19.60
CA PRO A 68 -4.15 0.96 -19.02
C PRO A 68 -4.66 2.05 -18.06
N TYR A 69 -3.77 2.79 -17.39
CA TYR A 69 -4.15 3.94 -16.58
C TYR A 69 -4.72 5.08 -17.42
N LYS A 70 -4.07 5.40 -18.57
CA LYS A 70 -4.58 6.37 -19.52
C LYS A 70 -5.95 5.94 -20.06
N ALA A 71 -6.10 4.68 -20.45
CA ALA A 71 -7.37 4.15 -20.93
C ALA A 71 -8.48 4.30 -19.88
N ALA A 72 -8.19 4.09 -18.61
CA ALA A 72 -9.16 4.26 -17.52
C ALA A 72 -9.70 5.70 -17.42
N TYR A 73 -8.89 6.72 -17.74
CA TYR A 73 -9.37 8.10 -17.86
C TYR A 73 -10.28 8.29 -19.07
N GLU A 74 -9.88 7.77 -20.23
CA GLU A 74 -10.64 7.89 -21.49
C GLU A 74 -12.01 7.19 -21.38
N ASP A 75 -12.03 6.01 -20.76
CA ASP A 75 -13.24 5.22 -20.50
C ASP A 75 -14.07 5.72 -19.32
N LYS A 76 -13.59 6.75 -18.60
CA LYS A 76 -14.23 7.32 -17.39
C LYS A 76 -14.46 6.29 -16.27
N THR A 77 -13.64 5.24 -16.23
CA THR A 77 -13.66 4.23 -15.16
C THR A 77 -12.78 4.65 -13.97
N PHE A 78 -11.99 5.69 -14.16
CA PHE A 78 -11.18 6.33 -13.13
C PHE A 78 -11.60 7.79 -12.94
N VAL A 79 -11.88 8.18 -11.71
CA VAL A 79 -12.19 9.56 -11.32
C VAL A 79 -11.05 10.12 -10.50
N ALA A 80 -10.39 11.14 -11.03
CA ALA A 80 -9.31 11.84 -10.33
C ALA A 80 -9.85 12.93 -9.42
N PRO A 81 -9.13 13.26 -8.33
CA PRO A 81 -9.42 14.44 -7.54
C PRO A 81 -9.33 15.70 -8.43
N PRO A 82 -10.23 16.67 -8.27
CA PRO A 82 -10.10 17.93 -8.95
C PRO A 82 -8.89 18.70 -8.41
N GLY A 83 -8.10 19.31 -9.29
CA GLY A 83 -6.97 20.14 -8.87
C GLY A 83 -6.01 20.43 -10.01
N GLU A 84 -5.54 21.67 -10.09
CA GLU A 84 -4.58 22.10 -11.11
C GLU A 84 -3.24 21.36 -10.99
N ASP A 85 -2.79 21.13 -9.76
CA ASP A 85 -1.55 20.42 -9.48
C ASP A 85 -1.60 18.96 -9.94
N TRP A 86 -2.73 18.28 -9.75
CA TRP A 86 -2.94 16.93 -10.27
C TRP A 86 -2.85 16.89 -11.79
N ILE A 87 -3.49 17.86 -12.45
CA ILE A 87 -3.45 17.97 -13.91
C ILE A 87 -2.03 18.31 -14.39
N ALA A 88 -1.34 19.20 -13.70
CA ALA A 88 0.03 19.58 -14.03
C ALA A 88 0.98 18.37 -13.96
N ASP A 89 0.87 17.55 -12.90
CA ASP A 89 1.68 16.33 -12.77
C ASP A 89 1.42 15.34 -13.93
N HIS A 90 0.17 15.19 -14.37
CA HIS A 90 -0.17 14.30 -15.48
C HIS A 90 0.31 14.83 -16.83
N ARG A 91 0.40 16.14 -17.03
CA ARG A 91 0.98 16.75 -18.22
C ARG A 91 2.48 16.52 -18.37
N ARG A 92 3.15 16.11 -17.29
CA ARG A 92 4.57 15.73 -17.32
C ARG A 92 4.81 14.32 -17.84
N VAL A 93 3.76 13.55 -18.08
CA VAL A 93 3.88 12.22 -18.71
C VAL A 93 4.18 12.41 -20.20
N VAL A 94 5.36 12.01 -20.62
CA VAL A 94 5.85 12.12 -22.00
C VAL A 94 6.29 10.75 -22.53
N LEU A 95 6.32 10.62 -23.86
CA LEU A 95 6.87 9.43 -24.49
C LEU A 95 8.38 9.60 -24.71
N LYS A 96 9.18 8.84 -23.98
CA LYS A 96 10.63 8.74 -24.16
C LYS A 96 10.93 7.47 -24.96
N ARG A 97 11.30 7.63 -26.22
CA ARG A 97 11.56 6.49 -27.15
C ARG A 97 10.37 5.51 -27.25
N GLY A 98 9.15 6.04 -27.27
CA GLY A 98 7.92 5.23 -27.37
C GLY A 98 7.43 4.64 -26.05
N VAL A 99 8.13 4.85 -24.94
CA VAL A 99 7.73 4.39 -23.60
C VAL A 99 7.27 5.60 -22.79
N PRO A 100 6.11 5.53 -22.11
CA PRO A 100 5.70 6.56 -21.18
C PRO A 100 6.72 6.75 -20.07
N GLY A 101 6.89 7.96 -19.62
CA GLY A 101 7.77 8.30 -18.49
C GLY A 101 7.50 9.72 -18.04
N ILE A 102 8.10 10.10 -16.92
CA ILE A 102 8.01 11.47 -16.41
C ILE A 102 9.11 12.32 -17.04
N ASP A 103 8.75 13.52 -17.47
CA ASP A 103 9.72 14.51 -17.96
C ASP A 103 10.63 14.97 -16.81
N ASP A 104 11.91 15.23 -17.13
CA ASP A 104 12.93 15.62 -16.15
C ASP A 104 12.86 17.11 -15.73
N GLY A 105 11.97 17.88 -16.34
CA GLY A 105 11.73 19.28 -15.98
C GLY A 105 11.03 19.42 -14.61
N HIS A 106 10.91 20.67 -14.17
CA HIS A 106 10.23 21.02 -12.93
C HIS A 106 9.24 22.14 -13.19
N ASP A 107 8.00 22.00 -12.70
CA ASP A 107 7.00 23.05 -12.68
C ASP A 107 6.81 23.58 -11.26
N LYS A 108 6.31 24.80 -11.14
CA LYS A 108 5.89 25.33 -9.83
C LYS A 108 4.46 24.92 -9.58
N GLY A 109 4.22 24.29 -8.42
CA GLY A 109 2.88 24.01 -7.94
C GLY A 109 2.13 25.26 -7.52
N SER A 110 0.85 25.09 -7.24
CA SER A 110 -0.03 26.17 -6.74
C SER A 110 0.47 26.77 -5.42
N ASP A 111 1.24 26.00 -4.65
CA ASP A 111 1.90 26.38 -3.40
C ASP A 111 3.31 26.97 -3.58
N GLY A 112 3.77 27.15 -4.84
CA GLY A 112 5.09 27.66 -5.19
C GLY A 112 6.23 26.64 -5.08
N GLY A 113 5.96 25.42 -4.65
CA GLY A 113 6.96 24.33 -4.58
C GLY A 113 7.24 23.71 -5.94
N GLN A 114 8.40 23.06 -6.07
CA GLN A 114 8.74 22.31 -7.30
C GLN A 114 7.93 21.02 -7.37
N ARG A 115 7.42 20.71 -8.57
CA ARG A 115 6.68 19.47 -8.87
C ARG A 115 7.44 18.66 -9.91
N HIS A 116 7.39 17.34 -9.73
CA HIS A 116 8.14 16.38 -10.54
C HIS A 116 7.24 15.31 -11.18
N GLY A 117 5.92 15.52 -11.19
CA GLY A 117 4.97 14.53 -11.71
C GLY A 117 4.67 13.39 -10.75
N ASP A 118 4.93 13.58 -9.46
CA ASP A 118 4.72 12.56 -8.42
C ASP A 118 3.25 12.13 -8.32
N GLY A 119 2.31 13.05 -8.54
CA GLY A 119 0.88 12.74 -8.58
C GLY A 119 0.51 11.78 -9.70
N ALA A 120 1.14 11.88 -10.87
CA ALA A 120 0.90 10.93 -11.97
C ALA A 120 1.44 9.55 -11.62
N VAL A 121 2.64 9.45 -11.03
CA VAL A 121 3.22 8.18 -10.58
C VAL A 121 2.36 7.54 -9.50
N ALA A 122 1.93 8.32 -8.50
CA ALA A 122 1.05 7.84 -7.45
C ALA A 122 -0.30 7.32 -8.00
N GLY A 123 -0.86 8.02 -9.01
CA GLY A 123 -2.07 7.60 -9.69
C GLY A 123 -1.92 6.26 -10.41
N VAL A 124 -0.81 6.05 -11.13
CA VAL A 124 -0.53 4.77 -11.81
C VAL A 124 -0.30 3.64 -10.81
N LEU A 125 0.44 3.89 -9.71
CA LEU A 125 0.62 2.90 -8.64
C LEU A 125 -0.71 2.50 -8.01
N MET A 126 -1.58 3.47 -7.70
CA MET A 126 -2.91 3.23 -7.16
C MET A 126 -3.78 2.42 -8.13
N HIS A 127 -3.79 2.78 -9.42
CA HIS A 127 -4.54 2.06 -10.44
C HIS A 127 -4.02 0.63 -10.64
N GLY A 128 -2.70 0.44 -10.62
CA GLY A 128 -2.07 -0.88 -10.67
C GLY A 128 -2.48 -1.75 -9.47
N ALA A 129 -2.44 -1.18 -8.26
CA ALA A 129 -2.87 -1.85 -7.04
C ALA A 129 -4.34 -2.28 -7.08
N ALA A 130 -5.23 -1.39 -7.57
CA ALA A 130 -6.65 -1.67 -7.68
C ALA A 130 -6.99 -2.76 -8.72
N ARG A 131 -6.10 -2.99 -9.70
CA ARG A 131 -6.28 -4.01 -10.75
C ARG A 131 -5.49 -5.28 -10.50
N SER A 132 -4.62 -5.30 -9.50
CA SER A 132 -3.89 -6.50 -9.14
C SER A 132 -4.88 -7.59 -8.72
N GLN A 133 -4.65 -8.82 -9.19
CA GLN A 133 -5.46 -9.96 -8.77
C GLN A 133 -5.12 -10.28 -7.31
N PHE A 134 -6.01 -9.88 -6.43
CA PHE A 134 -5.93 -10.23 -5.03
C PHE A 134 -6.61 -11.58 -4.81
N THR A 135 -5.84 -12.59 -4.42
CA THR A 135 -6.42 -13.83 -3.92
C THR A 135 -6.80 -13.60 -2.47
N MET A 136 -8.09 -13.45 -2.19
CA MET A 136 -8.58 -13.49 -0.80
C MET A 136 -8.21 -14.86 -0.25
N ILE A 137 -7.30 -14.89 0.71
CA ILE A 137 -7.13 -16.08 1.54
C ILE A 137 -8.34 -16.09 2.47
N GLU A 138 -9.35 -16.91 2.16
CA GLU A 138 -10.41 -17.24 3.12
C GLU A 138 -9.73 -17.91 4.30
N TYR A 139 -9.60 -17.18 5.40
CA TYR A 139 -9.20 -17.78 6.66
C TYR A 139 -10.38 -18.62 7.18
N THR A 140 -10.37 -19.89 6.85
CA THR A 140 -11.21 -20.85 7.56
C THR A 140 -10.58 -21.04 8.93
N ALA A 141 -11.20 -20.46 9.95
CA ALA A 141 -10.78 -20.68 11.33
C ALA A 141 -10.76 -22.19 11.57
N GLY A 142 -9.57 -22.74 11.81
CA GLY A 142 -9.45 -24.13 12.23
C GLY A 142 -10.26 -24.36 13.53
N PRO A 143 -10.67 -25.59 13.81
CA PRO A 143 -11.42 -25.89 15.02
C PRO A 143 -10.67 -25.33 16.22
N SER A 144 -11.37 -24.52 17.00
CA SER A 144 -10.83 -23.92 18.21
C SER A 144 -10.36 -25.02 19.15
N LYS A 145 -9.13 -24.96 19.62
CA LYS A 145 -8.57 -25.91 20.59
C LYS A 145 -9.16 -25.76 21.99
N SER A 146 -10.21 -24.97 22.18
CA SER A 146 -10.84 -24.73 23.47
C SER A 146 -11.61 -25.95 24.02
N SER A 147 -11.89 -26.99 23.21
CA SER A 147 -12.57 -28.20 23.68
C SER A 147 -11.62 -29.28 24.18
N ARG A 148 -10.31 -29.06 24.21
CA ARG A 148 -9.33 -30.10 24.61
C ARG A 148 -8.86 -29.98 26.06
N TRP A 149 -9.23 -28.90 26.75
CA TRP A 149 -8.78 -28.66 28.12
C TRP A 149 -9.85 -28.88 29.17
N ASP A 150 -11.12 -29.05 28.79
CA ASP A 150 -12.25 -29.23 29.72
C ASP A 150 -12.66 -30.70 29.97
N SER A 151 -12.01 -31.66 29.27
CA SER A 151 -12.36 -33.09 29.43
C SER A 151 -11.45 -33.89 30.37
N ASP A 152 -10.29 -33.32 30.80
CA ASP A 152 -9.33 -34.08 31.63
C ASP A 152 -9.23 -33.58 33.08
N ALA A 153 -10.17 -32.79 33.55
CA ALA A 153 -10.16 -32.24 34.90
C ALA A 153 -11.21 -32.87 35.85
N ASN A 154 -11.64 -34.08 35.55
CA ASN A 154 -12.45 -34.83 36.53
C ASN A 154 -12.28 -36.33 36.29
N ASP A 155 -11.24 -36.91 36.83
CA ASP A 155 -11.23 -38.23 37.46
C ASP A 155 -9.82 -38.50 38.00
N ASP A 156 -9.79 -39.04 39.21
CA ASP A 156 -8.65 -39.54 39.98
C ASP A 156 -7.86 -38.56 40.86
N MET A 157 -8.55 -38.07 41.86
CA MET A 157 -7.88 -37.88 43.18
C MET A 157 -8.29 -39.02 44.14
N PRO A 158 -7.39 -39.90 44.51
CA PRO A 158 -7.68 -40.90 45.55
C PRO A 158 -7.77 -40.20 46.92
N VAL A 159 -8.95 -40.29 47.51
CA VAL A 159 -9.21 -39.97 48.90
C VAL A 159 -8.57 -41.08 49.76
N HIS A 160 -7.35 -40.88 50.24
CA HIS A 160 -6.84 -41.54 51.42
C HIS A 160 -5.44 -41.05 51.78
N ALA A 161 -5.38 -40.22 52.79
CA ALA A 161 -4.35 -40.31 53.82
C ALA A 161 -4.87 -39.67 55.11
N LYS A 162 -5.32 -40.58 55.95
CA LYS A 162 -5.63 -40.29 57.35
C LYS A 162 -4.41 -39.81 58.09
N ALA A 163 -4.72 -38.98 59.02
CA ALA A 163 -3.87 -38.48 60.08
C ALA A 163 -2.99 -39.55 60.77
N GLY A 164 -1.88 -39.07 61.29
CA GLY A 164 -1.11 -39.81 62.27
C GLY A 164 0.05 -38.94 62.78
N TRP A 165 -0.15 -38.41 64.01
CA TRP A 165 0.78 -37.86 64.98
C TRP A 165 1.32 -36.43 64.77
#